data_e4bc511e6f908fdd0321cf18d5dc218b
#
_entry.id   e4bc511e6f908fdd0321cf18d5dc218b
#
_cell.length_a   1.000
_cell.length_b   1.000
_cell.length_c   1.000
_cell.angle_alpha   90.00
_cell.angle_beta   90.00
_cell.angle_gamma   90.00
#
_symmetry.space_group_name_H-M   'P 1'
#
loop_
_entity.id
_entity.type
_entity.pdbx_description
1 polymer ?
#
loop_
_entity_poly.entity_id
_entity_poly.type
_entity_poly.pdbx_seq_one_letter_code
_entity_poly.pdbx_strand_id
1 'polypeptide(L)'
;MVTKKARRDMDSTIPSSFHLAGCEWVVMMVPELPDMGLCNPSTYEIHIRDGMNEQATVATFFHELVHAVKFTMGETGHDEKEVEGFGNLLCQWYKTRQKL
;
A
#
# COMPACT_ATOMS: atom_id res chain seq x y z
N MET A 1 -11.80 11.44 17.66
CA MET A 1 -11.57 11.52 17.04
C MET A 1 -10.36 11.76 16.47
N VAL A 2 -10.01 12.57 16.19
CA VAL A 2 -8.75 12.84 15.82
C VAL A 2 -7.72 11.98 16.41
N THR A 3 -7.97 11.50 17.52
CA THR A 3 -7.12 10.65 18.21
C THR A 3 -6.70 9.47 17.42
N LYS A 4 -7.64 8.90 16.76
CA LYS A 4 -7.36 7.76 15.98
C LYS A 4 -6.38 8.08 14.88
N LYS A 5 -6.56 9.21 14.29
CA LYS A 5 -5.71 9.61 13.25
C LYS A 5 -4.30 9.83 13.76
N ALA A 6 -4.18 10.46 14.86
CA ALA A 6 -2.87 10.70 15.43
C ALA A 6 -2.19 9.39 15.76
N ARG A 7 -2.93 8.46 16.29
CA ARG A 7 -2.38 7.20 16.63
C ARG A 7 -1.87 6.49 15.40
N ARG A 8 -2.65 6.57 14.35
CA ARG A 8 -2.25 5.93 13.14
C ARG A 8 -0.97 6.52 12.60
N ASP A 9 -0.83 7.81 12.66
CA ASP A 9 0.36 8.44 12.18
C ASP A 9 1.59 7.98 12.95
N MET A 10 1.46 7.81 14.22
CA MET A 10 2.58 7.38 15.02
C MET A 10 2.94 5.95 14.77
N ASP A 11 1.94 5.12 14.57
CA ASP A 11 2.19 3.72 14.38
C ASP A 11 2.40 3.36 12.96
N SER A 12 2.08 4.27 12.11
CA SER A 12 1.95 3.91 10.73
C SER A 12 3.26 3.54 10.12
N THR A 13 3.27 2.43 9.47
CA THR A 13 4.41 2.01 8.72
C THR A 13 4.17 2.25 7.25
N ILE A 14 2.98 2.72 6.89
CA ILE A 14 2.71 3.00 5.49
C ILE A 14 2.60 4.51 5.30
N PRO A 15 3.03 5.02 4.17
CA PRO A 15 2.99 6.46 3.94
C PRO A 15 1.59 6.90 3.52
N SER A 16 1.31 8.20 3.67
CA SER A 16 0.07 8.74 3.15
C SER A 16 0.23 9.12 1.68
N SER A 17 1.47 9.28 1.22
CA SER A 17 1.73 9.53 -0.19
C SER A 17 3.19 9.18 -0.48
N PHE A 18 3.48 9.00 -1.75
CA PHE A 18 4.83 8.70 -2.19
C PHE A 18 4.94 9.03 -3.67
N HIS A 19 6.15 9.00 -4.22
CA HIS A 19 6.37 9.32 -5.62
C HIS A 19 6.97 8.13 -6.35
N LEU A 20 6.49 7.93 -7.59
CA LEU A 20 7.08 6.97 -8.50
C LEU A 20 7.23 7.67 -9.83
N ALA A 21 8.45 7.70 -10.35
CA ALA A 21 8.75 8.33 -11.64
C ALA A 21 8.19 9.75 -11.72
N GLY A 22 8.29 10.50 -10.62
CA GLY A 22 7.85 11.88 -10.60
C GLY A 22 6.38 12.12 -10.36
N CYS A 23 5.58 11.05 -10.29
CA CYS A 23 4.14 11.20 -10.05
C CYS A 23 3.83 10.89 -8.60
N GLU A 24 3.03 11.72 -8.00
CA GLU A 24 2.63 11.51 -6.61
C GLU A 24 1.46 10.55 -6.54
N TRP A 25 1.62 9.53 -5.70
CA TRP A 25 0.54 8.59 -5.41
C TRP A 25 0.04 8.87 -4.00
N VAL A 26 -1.27 8.75 -3.82
CA VAL A 26 -1.90 9.01 -2.53
C VAL A 26 -2.48 7.71 -1.99
N VAL A 27 -2.30 7.47 -0.70
CA VAL A 27 -2.81 6.27 -0.04
C VAL A 27 -4.01 6.69 0.80
N MET A 28 -5.15 6.08 0.55
CA MET A 28 -6.39 6.43 1.20
C MET A 28 -6.97 5.24 1.97
N MET A 29 -7.39 5.50 3.20
CA MET A 29 -8.08 4.49 3.99
C MET A 29 -9.57 4.65 3.70
N VAL A 30 -10.18 3.60 3.18
CA VAL A 30 -11.56 3.67 2.70
C VAL A 30 -12.44 2.70 3.50
N PRO A 31 -13.46 3.21 4.19
CA PRO A 31 -14.35 2.32 4.95
C PRO A 31 -15.16 1.46 4.00
N GLU A 32 -15.36 0.22 4.39
CA GLU A 32 -16.23 -0.70 3.67
C GLU A 32 -15.84 -0.95 2.22
N LEU A 33 -14.55 -0.81 1.93
CA LEU A 33 -14.06 -1.18 0.62
C LEU A 33 -14.29 -2.68 0.43
N PRO A 34 -14.87 -3.13 -0.71
CA PRO A 34 -15.17 -4.55 -0.88
C PRO A 34 -13.93 -5.44 -0.83
N ASP A 35 -12.85 -4.99 -1.44
CA ASP A 35 -11.60 -5.73 -1.40
C ASP A 35 -10.72 -5.13 -0.32
N MET A 36 -9.67 -5.85 0.06
CA MET A 36 -8.78 -5.32 1.08
C MET A 36 -8.02 -4.09 0.55
N GLY A 37 -7.71 -4.08 -0.73
CA GLY A 37 -7.00 -2.97 -1.33
C GLY A 37 -7.30 -2.82 -2.80
N LEU A 38 -6.92 -1.68 -3.34
CA LEU A 38 -7.16 -1.36 -4.73
C LEU A 38 -6.07 -0.40 -5.21
N CYS A 39 -5.57 -0.61 -6.41
CA CYS A 39 -4.61 0.29 -7.02
C CYS A 39 -5.25 0.90 -8.26
N ASN A 40 -5.35 2.21 -8.30
CA ASN A 40 -5.97 2.92 -9.43
C ASN A 40 -4.92 3.78 -10.12
N PRO A 41 -4.36 3.30 -11.23
CA PRO A 41 -3.33 4.08 -11.93
C PRO A 41 -3.86 5.32 -12.63
N SER A 42 -5.17 5.37 -12.91
CA SER A 42 -5.74 6.55 -13.57
C SER A 42 -5.74 7.76 -12.67
N THR A 43 -5.86 7.55 -11.38
CA THR A 43 -5.89 8.65 -10.42
C THR A 43 -4.67 8.65 -9.53
N TYR A 44 -3.74 7.71 -9.69
CA TYR A 44 -2.55 7.58 -8.85
C TYR A 44 -2.93 7.42 -7.39
N GLU A 45 -3.85 6.49 -7.12
CA GLU A 45 -4.33 6.25 -5.77
C GLU A 45 -4.22 4.79 -5.39
N ILE A 46 -3.88 4.55 -4.15
CA ILE A 46 -3.98 3.23 -3.54
C ILE A 46 -5.03 3.37 -2.45
N HIS A 47 -6.03 2.49 -2.49
CA HIS A 47 -7.07 2.47 -1.47
C HIS A 47 -6.87 1.23 -0.61
N ILE A 48 -6.98 1.38 0.70
CA ILE A 48 -6.84 0.28 1.63
C ILE A 48 -8.08 0.28 2.51
N ARG A 49 -8.67 -0.90 2.71
CA ARG A 49 -9.86 -0.99 3.55
C ARG A 49 -9.52 -0.55 4.96
N ASP A 50 -10.28 0.42 5.46
CA ASP A 50 -10.09 0.91 6.80
C ASP A 50 -10.60 -0.13 7.79
N GLY A 51 -10.01 -0.15 8.98
CA GLY A 51 -10.49 -1.02 10.04
C GLY A 51 -9.85 -2.39 10.13
N MET A 52 -8.96 -2.73 9.22
CA MET A 52 -8.24 -3.99 9.31
C MET A 52 -7.15 -3.88 10.36
N ASN A 53 -6.68 -5.03 10.85
CA ASN A 53 -5.59 -4.98 11.81
C ASN A 53 -4.33 -4.47 11.13
N GLU A 54 -3.36 -4.08 11.92
CA GLU A 54 -2.16 -3.45 11.41
C GLU A 54 -1.41 -4.34 10.44
N GLN A 55 -1.28 -5.61 10.75
CA GLN A 55 -0.54 -6.51 9.89
C GLN A 55 -1.18 -6.63 8.52
N ALA A 56 -2.51 -6.78 8.48
CA ALA A 56 -3.22 -6.88 7.20
C ALA A 56 -3.13 -5.57 6.43
N THR A 57 -3.18 -4.45 7.12
CA THR A 57 -3.09 -3.15 6.48
C THR A 57 -1.73 -2.99 5.79
N VAL A 58 -0.66 -3.32 6.49
CA VAL A 58 0.68 -3.18 5.92
C VAL A 58 0.88 -4.13 4.75
N ALA A 59 0.44 -5.38 4.90
CA ALA A 59 0.60 -6.34 3.81
C ALA A 59 -0.18 -5.91 2.58
N THR A 60 -1.38 -5.37 2.78
CA THR A 60 -2.18 -4.89 1.67
C THR A 60 -1.51 -3.72 0.98
N PHE A 61 -0.94 -2.80 1.75
CA PHE A 61 -0.24 -1.69 1.14
C PHE A 61 0.88 -2.17 0.21
N PHE A 62 1.69 -3.12 0.68
CA PHE A 62 2.80 -3.59 -0.16
C PHE A 62 2.29 -4.32 -1.39
N HIS A 63 1.17 -5.03 -1.28
CA HIS A 63 0.57 -5.69 -2.44
C HIS A 63 0.18 -4.64 -3.49
N GLU A 64 -0.51 -3.59 -3.05
CA GLU A 64 -0.95 -2.55 -4.00
C GLU A 64 0.22 -1.72 -4.51
N LEU A 65 1.26 -1.57 -3.69
CA LEU A 65 2.45 -0.85 -4.13
C LEU A 65 3.11 -1.56 -5.31
N VAL A 66 3.14 -2.90 -5.28
CA VAL A 66 3.72 -3.64 -6.39
C VAL A 66 2.92 -3.38 -7.67
N HIS A 67 1.58 -3.33 -7.56
CA HIS A 67 0.77 -2.97 -8.72
C HIS A 67 1.13 -1.58 -9.22
N ALA A 68 1.30 -0.62 -8.31
CA ALA A 68 1.63 0.75 -8.70
C ALA A 68 2.97 0.81 -9.43
N VAL A 69 3.95 0.06 -8.94
CA VAL A 69 5.27 0.01 -9.58
C VAL A 69 5.16 -0.58 -10.97
N LYS A 70 4.41 -1.68 -11.11
CA LYS A 70 4.26 -2.32 -12.41
C LYS A 70 3.53 -1.41 -13.40
N PHE A 71 2.47 -0.74 -12.96
CA PHE A 71 1.80 0.22 -13.83
C PHE A 71 2.75 1.33 -14.25
N THR A 72 3.57 1.82 -13.31
CA THR A 72 4.51 2.88 -13.62
C THR A 72 5.53 2.41 -14.67
N MET A 73 5.87 1.12 -14.65
CA MET A 73 6.79 0.55 -15.62
C MET A 73 6.11 0.21 -16.95
N GLY A 74 4.82 0.49 -17.07
CA GLY A 74 4.11 0.26 -18.31
C GLY A 74 3.45 -1.10 -18.45
N GLU A 75 3.46 -1.91 -17.37
CA GLU A 75 2.80 -3.21 -17.44
C GLU A 75 1.34 -3.05 -17.11
N THR A 76 0.47 -3.64 -17.90
CA THR A 76 -0.96 -3.54 -17.68
C THR A 76 -1.60 -4.86 -17.30
N GLY A 77 -1.02 -5.99 -17.66
CA GLY A 77 -1.56 -7.28 -17.28
C GLY A 77 -0.67 -7.88 -16.21
N HIS A 78 -1.11 -7.76 -14.96
CA HIS A 78 -0.27 -8.21 -13.84
C HIS A 78 -0.59 -9.63 -13.45
N ASP A 79 0.45 -10.41 -13.19
CA ASP A 79 0.29 -11.76 -12.68
C ASP A 79 0.09 -11.65 -11.18
N GLU A 80 -1.11 -11.97 -10.70
CA GLU A 80 -1.44 -11.80 -9.29
C GLU A 80 -0.56 -12.64 -8.38
N LYS A 81 -0.11 -13.78 -8.86
CA LYS A 81 0.76 -14.61 -8.04
C LYS A 81 2.10 -13.92 -7.85
N GLU A 82 2.61 -13.30 -8.90
CA GLU A 82 3.86 -12.57 -8.81
C GLU A 82 3.69 -11.35 -7.91
N VAL A 83 2.59 -10.63 -8.04
CA VAL A 83 2.34 -9.46 -7.22
C VAL A 83 2.28 -9.87 -5.75
N GLU A 84 1.58 -10.98 -5.47
CA GLU A 84 1.48 -11.47 -4.11
C GLU A 84 2.85 -11.82 -3.55
N GLY A 85 3.66 -12.50 -4.33
CA GLY A 85 5.00 -12.90 -3.89
C GLY A 85 5.90 -11.69 -3.61
N PHE A 86 5.93 -10.76 -4.54
CA PHE A 86 6.73 -9.55 -4.35
C PHE A 86 6.24 -8.75 -3.16
N GLY A 87 4.93 -8.58 -3.04
CA GLY A 87 4.36 -7.82 -1.94
C GLY A 87 4.72 -8.42 -0.59
N ASN A 88 4.62 -9.75 -0.49
CA ASN A 88 4.94 -10.42 0.76
C ASN A 88 6.41 -10.27 1.12
N LEU A 89 7.29 -10.38 0.14
CA LEU A 89 8.72 -10.25 0.42
C LEU A 89 9.09 -8.82 0.80
N LEU A 90 8.50 -7.83 0.14
CA LEU A 90 8.76 -6.45 0.51
C LEU A 90 8.24 -6.15 1.90
N CYS A 91 7.08 -6.68 2.24
CA CYS A 91 6.52 -6.50 3.57
C CYS A 91 7.43 -7.10 4.61
N GLN A 92 7.93 -8.30 4.34
CA GLN A 92 8.84 -8.95 5.27
C GLN A 92 10.14 -8.17 5.41
N TRP A 93 10.68 -7.72 4.29
CA TRP A 93 11.90 -6.91 4.35
C TRP A 93 11.67 -5.68 5.22
N TYR A 94 10.56 -5.00 5.01
CA TYR A 94 10.27 -3.78 5.74
C TYR A 94 10.17 -4.04 7.23
N LYS A 95 9.48 -5.12 7.61
CA LYS A 95 9.26 -5.43 9.01
C LYS A 95 10.52 -5.86 9.74
N THR A 96 11.45 -6.45 9.01
CA THR A 96 12.63 -7.02 9.65
C THR A 96 13.88 -6.17 9.47
N ARG A 97 13.76 -5.04 8.75
CA ARG A 97 14.92 -4.20 8.51
C ARG A 97 15.42 -3.63 9.83
N GLN A 98 16.72 -3.42 9.87
CA GLN A 98 17.36 -2.85 11.05
C GLN A 98 18.14 -1.64 10.63
N LYS A 99 18.21 -0.67 11.52
CA LYS A 99 18.91 0.55 11.20
C LYS A 99 20.41 0.29 11.17
N LEU A 100 21.08 0.97 10.26
CA LEU A 100 22.51 0.90 10.17
C LEU A 100 23.15 1.70 11.33
#